data_847132e1a421d8a32ba8178507af3706
#
_entry.id   847132e1a421d8a32ba8178507af3706
#
_cell.length_a   1.000
_cell.length_b   1.000
_cell.length_c   1.000
_cell.angle_alpha   90.00
_cell.angle_beta   90.00
_cell.angle_gamma   90.00
#
_symmetry.space_group_name_H-M   'P 1'
#
loop_
_entity.id
_entity.type
_entity.pdbx_description
1 polymer ?
#
loop_
_entity_poly.entity_id
_entity_poly.type
_entity_poly.pdbx_seq_one_letter_code
_entity_poly.pdbx_strand_id
1 'polypeptide(L)' 'MSKEMERLKSKISFNKALINVYDNMNFVYKTNKYDKKIEEYQNELSEIYKRIQELK' A
#
# COMPACT_ATOMS: atom_id res chain seq x y z
N MET A 1 10.42 -7.46 19.53
CA MET A 1 10.07 -7.21 18.12
C MET A 1 11.08 -6.27 17.50
N SER A 2 11.42 -6.49 16.25
CA SER A 2 12.38 -5.63 15.58
C SER A 2 11.73 -4.33 15.13
N LYS A 3 12.51 -3.27 15.14
CA LYS A 3 12.04 -1.97 14.64
C LYS A 3 11.67 -2.04 13.16
N GLU A 4 12.35 -2.90 12.41
CA GLU A 4 12.06 -3.09 10.99
C GLU A 4 10.66 -3.65 10.79
N MET A 5 10.27 -4.64 11.59
CA MET A 5 8.94 -5.24 11.50
C MET A 5 7.86 -4.20 11.80
N GLU A 6 8.06 -3.38 12.83
CA GLU A 6 7.11 -2.32 13.16
C GLU A 6 6.98 -1.30 12.05
N ARG A 7 8.12 -0.92 11.45
CA ARG A 7 8.13 0.02 10.33
C ARG A 7 7.39 -0.54 9.12
N LEU A 8 7.61 -1.81 8.83
CA LEU A 8 6.93 -2.46 7.71
C LEU A 8 5.41 -2.52 7.93
N LYS A 9 4.99 -2.84 9.14
CA LYS A 9 3.56 -2.87 9.48
C LYS A 9 2.92 -1.49 9.35
N SER A 10 3.64 -0.44 9.77
CA SER A 10 3.16 0.94 9.61
C SER A 10 3.01 1.32 8.15
N LYS A 11 3.95 0.90 7.31
CA LYS A 11 3.87 1.15 5.87
C LYS A 11 2.69 0.44 5.23
N ILE A 12 2.37 -0.78 5.69
CA ILE A 12 1.20 -1.50 5.20
C ILE A 12 -0.07 -0.69 5.45
N SER A 13 -0.26 -0.22 6.68
CA SER A 13 -1.43 0.58 7.03
C SER A 13 -1.51 1.85 6.19
N PHE A 14 -0.39 2.54 6.04
CA PHE A 14 -0.31 3.77 5.26
C PHE A 14 -0.65 3.54 3.79
N ASN A 15 -0.05 2.52 3.19
CA ASN A 15 -0.29 2.22 1.78
C ASN A 15 -1.73 1.79 1.52
N LYS A 16 -2.30 0.98 2.43
CA LYS A 16 -3.71 0.58 2.30
C LYS A 16 -4.64 1.79 2.36
N ALA A 17 -4.36 2.73 3.26
CA ALA A 17 -5.15 3.94 3.37
C ALA A 17 -5.07 4.77 2.09
N LEU A 18 -3.89 4.91 1.51
CA LEU A 18 -3.71 5.64 0.26
C LEU A 18 -4.44 4.97 -0.90
N ILE A 19 -4.37 3.64 -1.00
CA ILE A 19 -5.07 2.90 -2.04
C ILE A 19 -6.57 3.16 -1.92
N ASN A 20 -7.12 3.11 -0.71
CA ASN A 20 -8.54 3.40 -0.48
C ASN A 20 -8.89 4.81 -0.91
N VAL A 21 -8.06 5.80 -0.57
CA VAL A 21 -8.31 7.19 -0.93
C VAL A 21 -8.35 7.35 -2.46
N TYR A 22 -7.34 6.84 -3.15
CA TYR A 22 -7.27 6.98 -4.60
C TYR A 22 -8.38 6.19 -5.31
N ASP A 23 -8.70 5.00 -4.81
CA ASP A 23 -9.78 4.20 -5.36
C ASP A 23 -11.12 4.93 -5.22
N ASN A 24 -11.35 5.54 -4.06
CA ASN A 24 -12.55 6.33 -3.81
C ASN A 24 -12.60 7.56 -4.72
N MET A 25 -11.47 8.23 -4.94
CA MET A 25 -11.40 9.37 -5.84
C MET A 25 -11.72 8.98 -7.27
N ASN A 26 -11.21 7.83 -7.73
CA ASN A 26 -11.55 7.31 -9.05
C ASN A 26 -13.06 7.09 -9.18
N PHE A 27 -13.68 6.54 -8.16
CA PHE A 27 -15.12 6.29 -8.14
C PHE A 27 -15.92 7.59 -8.15
N VAL A 28 -15.58 8.51 -7.25
CA VAL A 28 -16.32 9.78 -7.09
C VAL A 28 -16.22 10.64 -8.35
N TYR A 29 -15.03 10.74 -8.92
CA TYR A 29 -14.81 11.59 -10.10
C TYR A 29 -14.99 10.83 -11.41
N LYS A 30 -15.34 9.53 -11.34
CA LYS A 30 -15.57 8.69 -12.51
C LYS A 30 -14.38 8.75 -13.48
N THR A 31 -13.20 8.52 -12.94
CA THR A 31 -11.96 8.60 -13.69
C THR A 31 -11.07 7.39 -13.36
N ASN A 32 -10.10 7.12 -14.21
CA ASN A 32 -9.05 6.13 -13.93
C ASN A 32 -7.69 6.80 -13.74
N LYS A 33 -7.72 8.10 -13.48
CA LYS A 33 -6.51 8.93 -13.35
C LYS A 33 -5.54 8.40 -12.30
N TYR A 34 -6.06 7.81 -11.23
CA TYR A 34 -5.26 7.35 -10.10
C TYR A 34 -4.89 5.88 -10.14
N ASP A 35 -5.25 5.17 -11.21
CA ASP A 35 -4.96 3.73 -11.34
C ASP A 35 -3.48 3.43 -11.22
N LYS A 36 -2.64 4.27 -11.81
CA LYS A 36 -1.20 4.08 -11.78
C LYS A 36 -0.65 4.21 -10.36
N LYS A 37 -1.16 5.16 -9.60
CA LYS A 37 -0.79 5.33 -8.20
C LYS A 37 -1.21 4.13 -7.37
N ILE A 38 -2.41 3.65 -7.59
CA ILE A 38 -2.93 2.46 -6.90
C ILE A 38 -2.02 1.27 -7.18
N GLU A 39 -1.66 1.06 -8.44
CA GLU A 39 -0.78 -0.02 -8.84
C GLU A 39 0.60 0.08 -8.17
N GLU A 40 1.17 1.28 -8.11
CA GLU A 40 2.45 1.51 -7.45
C GLU A 40 2.41 1.13 -5.97
N TYR A 41 1.35 1.52 -5.27
CA TYR A 41 1.21 1.20 -3.86
C TYR A 41 0.92 -0.28 -3.63
N GLN A 42 0.18 -0.92 -4.53
CA GLN A 42 -0.05 -2.36 -4.46
C GLN A 42 1.24 -3.14 -4.66
N ASN A 43 2.08 -2.70 -5.59
CA ASN A 43 3.39 -3.32 -5.82
C ASN A 43 4.29 -3.16 -4.58
N GLU A 44 4.25 -1.98 -3.98
CA GLU A 44 5.00 -1.74 -2.75
C GLU A 44 4.53 -2.63 -1.62
N LEU A 45 3.21 -2.82 -1.48
CA LEU A 45 2.65 -3.73 -0.49
C LEU A 45 3.17 -5.15 -0.68
N SER A 46 3.22 -5.63 -1.93
CA SER A 46 3.74 -6.95 -2.25
C SER A 46 5.18 -7.11 -1.77
N GLU A 47 6.00 -6.09 -2.01
CA GLU A 47 7.38 -6.10 -1.56
C GLU A 47 7.49 -6.11 -0.03
N ILE A 48 6.61 -5.35 0.64
CA ILE A 48 6.58 -5.29 2.10
C ILE A 48 6.23 -6.67 2.68
N TYR A 49 5.18 -7.31 2.14
CA TYR A 49 4.78 -8.63 2.61
C TYR A 49 5.88 -9.66 2.39
N LYS A 50 6.57 -9.58 1.27
CA LYS A 50 7.68 -10.45 0.96
C LYS A 50 8.80 -10.29 1.99
N ARG A 51 9.12 -9.05 2.34
CA ARG A 51 10.14 -8.77 3.34
C ARG A 51 9.75 -9.29 4.72
N ILE A 52 8.48 -9.15 5.07
CA ILE A 52 7.97 -9.67 6.34
C ILE A 52 8.16 -11.18 6.42
N GLN A 53 7.89 -11.90 5.33
CA GLN A 53 8.10 -13.34 5.28
C GLN A 53 9.57 -13.70 5.48
N GLU A 54 10.48 -12.91 4.94
CA GLU A 54 11.91 -13.13 5.13
C GLU A 54 12.35 -12.93 6.57
N LEU A 55 11.65 -12.05 7.30
CA LEU A 55 11.98 -11.75 8.70
C LEU A 55 11.38 -12.76 9.70
N LYS A 56 10.47 -13.58 9.25
CA LYS A 56 9.92 -14.67 10.08
C LYS A 56 10.86 -15.89 10.05
#